data_311be9a1fce93117512bc1ce65d8299d
#
_entry.id   311be9a1fce93117512bc1ce65d8299d
#
_cell.length_a   1.000
_cell.length_b   1.000
_cell.length_c   1.000
_cell.angle_alpha   90.00
_cell.angle_beta   90.00
_cell.angle_gamma   90.00
#
_symmetry.space_group_name_H-M   'P 1'
#
loop_
_entity.id
_entity.type
_entity.pdbx_description
1 polymer ?
#
loop_
_entity_poly.entity_id
_entity_poly.type
_entity_poly.pdbx_seq_one_letter_code
_entity_poly.pdbx_strand_id
1 'polypeptide(L)'
;ISEVASLKLEQVDLQNGTVRLFGKGSKERIVPLYESAIEWLKKYLRSSRPTLLLKDKAGRAHSALFISVRGNNMSADSLRKVFSSYLTAAGLDSSLSPHAMRHTYATELLGGGADLRIVQELLGHESLSTTQVYTHLSVDRLKEAAKAAHPRSK
;
A
#
# COMPACT_ATOMS: atom_id res chain seq x y z
N ILE A 1 0.18 -0.59 8.48
CA ILE A 1 -1.06 -1.35 8.21
C ILE A 1 -2.33 -0.51 8.41
N SER A 2 -2.30 0.43 9.33
CA SER A 2 -3.44 1.35 9.57
C SER A 2 -3.78 2.18 8.32
N GLU A 3 -2.78 2.68 7.62
CA GLU A 3 -2.96 3.40 6.36
C GLU A 3 -3.62 2.52 5.29
N VAL A 4 -3.23 1.25 5.20
CA VAL A 4 -3.86 0.29 4.26
C VAL A 4 -5.32 0.03 4.63
N ALA A 5 -5.63 -0.08 5.94
CA ALA A 5 -7.00 -0.27 6.42
C ALA A 5 -7.90 0.92 6.12
N SER A 6 -7.36 2.13 6.14
CA SER A 6 -8.10 3.37 5.89
C SER A 6 -8.16 3.79 4.42
N LEU A 7 -7.49 3.05 3.52
CA LEU A 7 -7.46 3.38 2.09
C LEU A 7 -8.87 3.39 1.48
N LYS A 8 -9.11 4.43 0.69
CA LYS A 8 -10.34 4.59 -0.10
C LYS A 8 -10.06 4.35 -1.58
N LEU A 9 -11.10 4.02 -2.33
CA LEU A 9 -11.02 3.82 -3.78
C LEU A 9 -10.44 5.03 -4.51
N GLU A 10 -10.85 6.23 -4.13
CA GLU A 10 -10.42 7.50 -4.72
C GLU A 10 -8.93 7.81 -4.55
N GLN A 11 -8.26 7.11 -3.63
CA GLN A 11 -6.84 7.26 -3.36
C GLN A 11 -5.96 6.38 -4.25
N VAL A 12 -6.55 5.48 -5.04
CA VAL A 12 -5.83 4.52 -5.87
C VAL A 12 -5.98 4.89 -7.34
N ASP A 13 -4.86 5.20 -7.97
CA ASP A 13 -4.77 5.47 -9.40
C ASP A 13 -4.09 4.28 -10.10
N LEU A 14 -4.92 3.37 -10.65
CA LEU A 14 -4.41 2.19 -11.36
C LEU A 14 -3.92 2.49 -12.78
N GLN A 15 -4.24 3.65 -13.32
CA GLN A 15 -3.70 4.09 -14.62
C GLN A 15 -2.26 4.53 -14.46
N ASN A 16 -2.00 5.37 -13.47
CA ASN A 16 -0.67 5.88 -13.16
C ASN A 16 0.11 4.95 -12.23
N GLY A 17 -0.51 3.87 -11.71
CA GLY A 17 0.13 2.92 -10.81
C GLY A 17 0.58 3.55 -9.49
N THR A 18 -0.28 4.35 -8.87
CA THR A 18 0.05 5.07 -7.63
C THR A 18 -1.06 4.98 -6.60
N VAL A 19 -0.67 5.12 -5.34
CA VAL A 19 -1.58 5.27 -4.20
C VAL A 19 -1.23 6.55 -3.44
N ARG A 20 -2.25 7.32 -3.12
CA ARG A 20 -2.16 8.53 -2.30
C ARG A 20 -2.43 8.16 -0.84
N LEU A 21 -1.47 8.41 0.03
CA LEU A 21 -1.56 8.13 1.45
C LEU A 21 -1.54 9.43 2.25
N PHE A 22 -2.31 9.45 3.33
CA PHE A 22 -2.32 10.57 4.28
C PHE A 22 -1.69 10.10 5.60
N GLY A 23 -0.59 10.72 5.97
CA GLY A 23 0.11 10.48 7.23
C GLY A 23 -0.42 11.36 8.36
N LYS A 24 0.27 11.33 9.50
CA LYS A 24 -0.02 12.19 10.66
C LYS A 24 0.07 13.66 10.26
N GLY A 25 -0.90 14.46 10.69
CA GLY A 25 -0.98 15.87 10.31
C GLY A 25 -1.47 16.11 8.88
N SER A 26 -2.19 15.15 8.29
CA SER A 26 -2.75 15.23 6.93
C SER A 26 -1.70 15.44 5.83
N LYS A 27 -0.45 15.10 6.10
CA LYS A 27 0.62 15.13 5.09
C LYS A 27 0.35 14.05 4.05
N GLU A 28 0.22 14.49 2.81
CA GLU A 28 0.01 13.61 1.66
C GLU A 28 1.36 13.08 1.14
N ARG A 29 1.39 11.79 0.76
CA ARG A 29 2.47 11.22 -0.02
C ARG A 29 1.94 10.28 -1.08
N ILE A 30 2.65 10.18 -2.19
CA ILE A 30 2.35 9.27 -3.29
C ILE A 30 3.31 8.09 -3.22
N VAL A 31 2.75 6.89 -3.25
CA VAL A 31 3.51 5.63 -3.23
C VAL A 31 3.26 4.91 -4.56
N PRO A 32 4.32 4.55 -5.31
CA PRO A 32 4.18 3.78 -6.53
C PRO A 32 3.76 2.34 -6.23
N LEU A 33 2.95 1.78 -7.11
CA LEU A 33 2.55 0.38 -7.09
C LEU A 33 3.37 -0.40 -8.12
N TYR A 34 3.77 -1.62 -7.77
CA TYR A 34 4.33 -2.58 -8.70
C TYR A 34 3.26 -3.11 -9.65
N GLU A 35 3.67 -3.51 -10.84
CA GLU A 35 2.77 -4.03 -11.87
C GLU A 35 1.93 -5.21 -11.37
N SER A 36 2.56 -6.15 -10.66
CA SER A 36 1.86 -7.27 -10.04
C SER A 36 0.79 -6.83 -9.02
N ALA A 37 1.06 -5.78 -8.24
CA ALA A 37 0.07 -5.24 -7.30
C ALA A 37 -1.10 -4.58 -8.03
N ILE A 38 -0.83 -3.88 -9.13
CA ILE A 38 -1.86 -3.26 -9.98
C ILE A 38 -2.77 -4.35 -10.57
N GLU A 39 -2.20 -5.43 -11.10
CA GLU A 39 -2.96 -6.56 -11.66
C GLU A 39 -3.86 -7.21 -10.60
N TRP A 40 -3.32 -7.50 -9.41
CA TRP A 40 -4.11 -8.07 -8.32
C TRP A 40 -5.20 -7.14 -7.82
N LEU A 41 -4.94 -5.84 -7.74
CA LEU A 41 -5.95 -4.84 -7.39
C LEU A 41 -7.05 -4.76 -8.46
N LYS A 42 -6.69 -4.76 -9.74
CA LYS A 42 -7.67 -4.81 -10.83
C LYS A 42 -8.57 -6.03 -10.72
N LYS A 43 -7.99 -7.21 -10.49
CA LYS A 43 -8.73 -8.45 -10.30
C LYS A 43 -9.65 -8.38 -9.07
N TYR A 44 -9.14 -7.91 -7.97
CA TYR A 44 -9.92 -7.72 -6.74
C TYR A 44 -11.12 -6.78 -6.95
N LEU A 45 -10.90 -5.62 -7.56
CA LEU A 45 -11.94 -4.62 -7.79
C LEU A 45 -13.02 -5.10 -8.77
N ARG A 46 -12.65 -5.93 -9.75
CA ARG A 46 -13.59 -6.46 -10.76
C ARG A 46 -14.44 -7.61 -10.24
N SER A 47 -13.89 -8.49 -9.41
CA SER A 47 -14.57 -9.75 -9.03
C SER A 47 -14.84 -9.86 -7.54
N SER A 48 -13.79 -9.82 -6.70
CA SER A 48 -13.94 -10.14 -5.28
C SER A 48 -14.66 -9.04 -4.50
N ARG A 49 -14.27 -7.79 -4.71
CA ARG A 49 -14.86 -6.66 -3.97
C ARG A 49 -16.37 -6.51 -4.19
N PRO A 50 -16.92 -6.55 -5.42
CA PRO A 50 -18.37 -6.50 -5.63
C PRO A 50 -19.10 -7.63 -4.93
N THR A 51 -18.58 -8.86 -5.00
CA THR A 51 -19.15 -10.02 -4.33
C THR A 51 -19.17 -9.87 -2.81
N LEU A 52 -18.12 -9.28 -2.24
CA LEU A 52 -18.07 -9.00 -0.80
C LEU A 52 -19.08 -7.94 -0.38
N LEU A 53 -19.27 -6.89 -1.18
CA LEU A 53 -20.23 -5.83 -0.91
C LEU A 53 -21.68 -6.33 -0.89
N LEU A 54 -22.03 -7.35 -1.67
CA LEU A 54 -23.36 -7.96 -1.64
C LEU A 54 -23.71 -8.57 -0.28
N LYS A 55 -22.73 -8.83 0.58
CA LYS A 55 -22.93 -9.34 1.93
C LYS A 55 -23.23 -8.24 2.97
N ASP A 56 -23.11 -6.98 2.60
CA ASP A 56 -23.51 -5.87 3.46
C ASP A 56 -25.05 -5.75 3.49
N LYS A 57 -25.67 -6.30 4.52
CA LYS A 57 -27.12 -6.25 4.72
C LYS A 57 -27.69 -4.82 4.88
N ALA A 58 -26.84 -3.85 5.20
CA ALA A 58 -27.25 -2.46 5.37
C ALA A 58 -27.27 -1.67 4.04
N GLY A 59 -26.81 -2.26 2.94
CA GLY A 59 -26.81 -1.63 1.60
C GLY A 59 -25.99 -0.35 1.52
N ARG A 60 -24.97 -0.20 2.36
CA ARG A 60 -24.13 1.01 2.42
C ARG A 60 -23.16 1.04 1.25
N ALA A 61 -23.06 2.20 0.60
CA ALA A 61 -21.99 2.43 -0.36
C ALA A 61 -20.66 2.60 0.39
N HIS A 62 -19.75 1.68 0.20
CA HIS A 62 -18.43 1.72 0.82
C HIS A 62 -17.41 2.40 -0.09
N SER A 63 -16.79 3.46 0.40
CA SER A 63 -15.62 4.08 -0.25
C SER A 63 -14.32 3.33 0.07
N ALA A 64 -14.29 2.49 1.10
CA ALA A 64 -13.10 1.74 1.49
C ALA A 64 -12.61 0.83 0.36
N LEU A 65 -11.28 0.80 0.17
CA LEU A 65 -10.66 -0.09 -0.82
C LEU A 65 -10.88 -1.55 -0.44
N PHE A 66 -10.52 -1.93 0.79
CA PHE A 66 -10.57 -3.30 1.25
C PHE A 66 -11.83 -3.60 2.07
N ILE A 67 -12.55 -4.62 1.64
CA ILE A 67 -13.80 -5.08 2.24
C ILE A 67 -13.58 -6.46 2.89
N SER A 68 -14.08 -6.63 4.09
CA SER A 68 -14.04 -7.89 4.83
C SER A 68 -14.98 -8.93 4.22
N VAL A 69 -14.80 -10.19 4.58
CA VAL A 69 -15.68 -11.30 4.17
C VAL A 69 -17.14 -11.14 4.62
N ARG A 70 -17.41 -10.19 5.53
CA ARG A 70 -18.75 -9.83 6.00
C ARG A 70 -19.37 -8.63 5.31
N GLY A 71 -18.69 -8.05 4.31
CA GLY A 71 -19.14 -6.86 3.58
C GLY A 71 -18.77 -5.52 4.23
N ASN A 72 -18.15 -5.49 5.40
CA ASN A 72 -17.77 -4.27 6.11
C ASN A 72 -16.35 -3.82 5.73
N ASN A 73 -16.00 -2.57 6.07
CA ASN A 73 -14.63 -2.08 5.95
C ASN A 73 -13.67 -2.99 6.72
N MET A 74 -12.52 -3.25 6.14
CA MET A 74 -11.51 -4.10 6.76
C MET A 74 -10.72 -3.32 7.80
N SER A 75 -10.71 -3.79 9.05
CA SER A 75 -9.95 -3.16 10.13
C SER A 75 -8.46 -3.49 10.05
N ALA A 76 -7.63 -2.68 10.71
CA ALA A 76 -6.19 -2.95 10.82
C ALA A 76 -5.90 -4.32 11.46
N ASP A 77 -6.72 -4.74 12.44
CA ASP A 77 -6.57 -6.04 13.09
C ASP A 77 -6.95 -7.19 12.16
N SER A 78 -7.99 -7.01 11.34
CA SER A 78 -8.35 -7.99 10.31
C SER A 78 -7.22 -8.14 9.29
N LEU A 79 -6.62 -7.03 8.87
CA LEU A 79 -5.47 -7.06 7.95
C LEU A 79 -4.24 -7.74 8.57
N ARG A 80 -3.97 -7.52 9.87
CA ARG A 80 -2.89 -8.23 10.58
C ARG A 80 -3.14 -9.74 10.60
N LYS A 81 -4.38 -10.17 10.88
CA LYS A 81 -4.75 -11.59 10.85
C LYS A 81 -4.57 -12.21 9.47
N VAL A 82 -4.99 -11.51 8.41
CA VAL A 82 -4.77 -11.95 7.02
C VAL A 82 -3.27 -12.04 6.72
N PHE A 83 -2.49 -11.04 7.09
CA PHE A 83 -1.03 -11.04 6.91
C PHE A 83 -0.39 -12.26 7.62
N SER A 84 -0.73 -12.49 8.90
CA SER A 84 -0.22 -13.63 9.66
C SER A 84 -0.62 -14.96 9.04
N SER A 85 -1.85 -15.11 8.53
CA SER A 85 -2.29 -16.34 7.86
C SER A 85 -1.50 -16.62 6.58
N TYR A 86 -1.12 -15.59 5.83
CA TYR A 86 -0.26 -15.75 4.65
C TYR A 86 1.18 -16.12 5.01
N LEU A 87 1.74 -15.56 6.09
CA LEU A 87 3.06 -15.99 6.59
C LEU A 87 3.05 -17.48 6.92
N THR A 88 2.06 -17.94 7.68
CA THR A 88 1.90 -19.35 8.04
C THR A 88 1.75 -20.24 6.79
N ALA A 89 0.89 -19.85 5.85
CA ALA A 89 0.68 -20.60 4.62
C ALA A 89 1.93 -20.66 3.73
N ALA A 90 2.80 -19.67 3.80
CA ALA A 90 4.06 -19.61 3.08
C ALA A 90 5.22 -20.31 3.82
N GLY A 91 4.99 -20.86 5.01
CA GLY A 91 6.03 -21.46 5.85
C GLY A 91 7.06 -20.43 6.37
N LEU A 92 6.69 -19.17 6.44
CA LEU A 92 7.54 -18.09 6.92
C LEU A 92 7.38 -17.89 8.44
N ASP A 93 8.41 -17.27 9.03
CA ASP A 93 8.41 -16.97 10.46
C ASP A 93 7.19 -16.07 10.82
N SER A 94 6.36 -16.56 11.73
CA SER A 94 5.18 -15.86 12.23
C SER A 94 5.52 -14.61 13.06
N SER A 95 6.77 -14.43 13.48
CA SER A 95 7.26 -13.20 14.15
C SER A 95 7.43 -12.02 13.19
N LEU A 96 7.45 -12.27 11.87
CA LEU A 96 7.49 -11.21 10.88
C LEU A 96 6.25 -10.31 11.00
N SER A 97 6.53 -9.02 11.10
CA SER A 97 5.48 -8.01 11.23
C SER A 97 5.40 -7.10 10.00
N PRO A 98 4.29 -6.41 9.75
CA PRO A 98 4.24 -5.37 8.73
C PRO A 98 5.30 -4.29 8.90
N HIS A 99 5.74 -4.06 10.15
CA HIS A 99 6.82 -3.12 10.44
C HIS A 99 8.19 -3.67 9.98
N ALA A 100 8.45 -4.95 10.21
CA ALA A 100 9.65 -5.62 9.69
C ALA A 100 9.69 -5.59 8.15
N MET A 101 8.55 -5.83 7.47
CA MET A 101 8.45 -5.71 6.02
C MET A 101 8.77 -4.30 5.52
N ARG A 102 8.30 -3.29 6.25
CA ARG A 102 8.62 -1.88 5.94
C ARG A 102 10.12 -1.59 6.08
N HIS A 103 10.75 -2.13 7.13
CA HIS A 103 12.19 -1.99 7.34
C HIS A 103 12.99 -2.67 6.23
N THR A 104 12.63 -3.90 5.88
CA THR A 104 13.22 -4.64 4.76
C THR A 104 13.10 -3.84 3.46
N TYR A 105 11.90 -3.31 3.16
CA TYR A 105 11.68 -2.50 1.97
C TYR A 105 12.58 -1.26 1.94
N ALA A 106 12.72 -0.55 3.07
CA ALA A 106 13.64 0.58 3.17
C ALA A 106 15.10 0.19 2.90
N THR A 107 15.53 -0.92 3.45
CA THR A 107 16.91 -1.44 3.30
C THR A 107 17.16 -1.84 1.84
N GLU A 108 16.22 -2.52 1.20
CA GLU A 108 16.31 -2.90 -0.23
C GLU A 108 16.38 -1.67 -1.15
N LEU A 109 15.56 -0.63 -0.87
CA LEU A 109 15.62 0.62 -1.63
C LEU A 109 16.99 1.29 -1.53
N LEU A 110 17.53 1.40 -0.32
CA LEU A 110 18.87 1.97 -0.10
C LEU A 110 19.96 1.11 -0.73
N GLY A 111 19.87 -0.22 -0.60
CA GLY A 111 20.80 -1.16 -1.24
C GLY A 111 20.74 -1.11 -2.77
N GLY A 112 19.59 -0.81 -3.35
CA GLY A 112 19.40 -0.56 -4.79
C GLY A 112 19.88 0.82 -5.26
N GLY A 113 20.45 1.64 -4.36
CA GLY A 113 20.99 2.96 -4.71
C GLY A 113 19.97 4.10 -4.66
N ALA A 114 18.79 3.87 -4.06
CA ALA A 114 17.83 4.95 -3.85
C ALA A 114 18.38 5.99 -2.87
N ASP A 115 18.15 7.26 -3.18
CA ASP A 115 18.50 8.35 -2.29
C ASP A 115 17.73 8.24 -0.96
N LEU A 116 18.42 8.47 0.16
CA LEU A 116 17.83 8.38 1.51
C LEU A 116 16.59 9.28 1.65
N ARG A 117 16.59 10.44 1.01
CA ARG A 117 15.46 11.38 1.04
C ARG A 117 14.23 10.78 0.34
N ILE A 118 14.43 10.11 -0.80
CA ILE A 118 13.36 9.39 -1.52
C ILE A 118 12.77 8.30 -0.63
N VAL A 119 13.61 7.53 0.06
CA VAL A 119 13.17 6.48 0.98
C VAL A 119 12.38 7.07 2.16
N GLN A 120 12.84 8.17 2.73
CA GLN A 120 12.12 8.86 3.81
C GLN A 120 10.75 9.39 3.37
N GLU A 121 10.65 9.93 2.16
CA GLU A 121 9.38 10.39 1.56
C GLU A 121 8.40 9.24 1.37
N LEU A 122 8.85 8.12 0.77
CA LEU A 122 8.04 6.91 0.56
C LEU A 122 7.51 6.34 1.89
N LEU A 123 8.34 6.36 2.91
CA LEU A 123 8.00 5.85 4.22
C LEU A 123 7.17 6.85 5.05
N GLY A 124 7.15 8.13 4.72
CA GLY A 124 6.43 9.15 5.47
C GLY A 124 7.05 9.45 6.84
N HIS A 125 8.38 9.55 6.92
CA HIS A 125 9.08 9.98 8.12
C HIS A 125 8.83 11.47 8.42
N GLU A 126 8.54 11.80 9.67
CA GLU A 126 8.08 13.13 10.12
C GLU A 126 9.10 14.28 10.01
N SER A 127 10.38 14.02 9.71
CA SER A 127 11.46 14.99 9.95
C SER A 127 11.75 15.99 8.81
N LEU A 128 11.00 15.97 7.72
CA LEU A 128 11.17 16.98 6.67
C LEU A 128 9.88 17.79 6.47
N SER A 129 9.90 18.99 7.05
CA SER A 129 8.87 20.02 6.90
C SER A 129 8.94 20.66 5.51
N THR A 130 8.42 19.96 4.50
CA THR A 130 8.12 20.63 3.24
C THR A 130 6.91 19.95 2.62
N THR A 131 5.86 20.73 2.43
CA THR A 131 4.77 20.41 1.52
C THR A 131 5.37 20.37 0.13
N GLN A 132 5.91 19.22 -0.28
CA GLN A 132 6.39 19.07 -1.64
C GLN A 132 5.17 18.82 -2.52
N VAL A 133 4.95 19.75 -3.46
CA VAL A 133 4.06 19.53 -4.60
C VAL A 133 4.65 18.38 -5.40
N TYR A 134 3.99 17.21 -5.37
CA TYR A 134 4.40 16.07 -6.18
C TYR A 134 4.20 16.40 -7.66
N THR A 135 5.28 16.66 -8.36
CA THR A 135 5.29 16.79 -9.80
C THR A 135 5.36 15.41 -10.47
N HIS A 136 4.95 15.29 -11.73
CA HIS A 136 5.11 14.05 -12.49
C HIS A 136 6.57 13.53 -12.45
N LEU A 137 7.54 14.43 -12.47
CA LEU A 137 8.97 14.11 -12.41
C LEU A 137 9.35 13.43 -11.08
N SER A 138 8.76 13.83 -9.95
CA SER A 138 9.03 13.22 -8.64
C SER A 138 8.41 11.82 -8.54
N VAL A 139 7.21 11.63 -9.11
CA VAL A 139 6.54 10.32 -9.16
C VAL A 139 7.34 9.33 -10.02
N ASP A 140 7.87 9.76 -11.15
CA ASP A 140 8.67 8.89 -12.03
C ASP A 140 9.97 8.46 -11.35
N ARG A 141 10.66 9.38 -10.66
CA ARG A 141 11.84 9.02 -9.84
C ARG A 141 11.53 8.03 -8.74
N LEU A 142 10.36 8.17 -8.07
CA LEU A 142 9.90 7.21 -7.07
C LEU A 142 9.65 5.83 -7.69
N LYS A 143 9.07 5.77 -8.89
CA LYS A 143 8.84 4.52 -9.63
C LYS A 143 10.16 3.87 -10.04
N GLU A 144 11.11 4.64 -10.54
CA GLU A 144 12.42 4.12 -10.91
C GLU A 144 13.18 3.54 -9.71
N ALA A 145 13.22 4.28 -8.59
CA ALA A 145 13.84 3.81 -7.36
C ALA A 145 13.17 2.53 -6.83
N ALA A 146 11.84 2.49 -6.80
CA ALA A 146 11.08 1.33 -6.38
C ALA A 146 11.33 0.12 -7.30
N LYS A 147 11.37 0.33 -8.62
CA LYS A 147 11.63 -0.70 -9.62
C LYS A 147 13.06 -1.26 -9.52
N ALA A 148 14.05 -0.41 -9.31
CA ALA A 148 15.45 -0.82 -9.18
C ALA A 148 15.71 -1.67 -7.95
N ALA A 149 14.99 -1.42 -6.86
CA ALA A 149 15.18 -2.11 -5.58
C ALA A 149 14.33 -3.37 -5.40
N HIS A 150 13.32 -3.61 -6.25
CA HIS A 150 12.42 -4.73 -6.04
C HIS A 150 12.99 -6.05 -6.58
N PRO A 151 13.10 -7.13 -5.76
CA PRO A 151 13.70 -8.41 -6.15
C PRO A 151 13.02 -9.10 -7.35
N ARG A 152 11.74 -8.79 -7.61
CA ARG A 152 10.93 -9.35 -8.71
C ARG A 152 10.81 -8.44 -9.92
N SER A 153 11.56 -7.34 -9.99
CA SER A 153 11.57 -6.43 -11.15
C SER A 153 12.67 -6.77 -12.16
N LYS A 154 13.34 -7.92 -11.94
CA LYS A 154 14.30 -8.52 -12.88
C LYS A 154 13.63 -9.63 -13.65
#